data_23e7b55b8442cdf7b6c548363d65abe3
#
_entry.id   23e7b55b8442cdf7b6c548363d65abe3
#
_cell.length_a   1.000
_cell.length_b   1.000
_cell.length_c   1.000
_cell.angle_alpha   90.00
_cell.angle_beta   90.00
_cell.angle_gamma   90.00
#
_symmetry.space_group_name_H-M   'P 1'
#
loop_
_entity.id
_entity.type
_entity.pdbx_description
1 polymer ?
#
loop_
_entity_poly.entity_id
_entity_poly.type
_entity_poly.pdbx_seq_one_letter_code
_entity_poly.pdbx_strand_id
1 'polypeptide(L)'
;MTLTAPEWLKKIHALRLDRPIRIMNVCGGHERSITMAGIRSALPKYVELIAGPGCPVCVCPEEDVYQAIQLALRADVILVAFGDMLRVPVNVPKKEVRSLERAKAAGADVRPIASPREAVRIAQQNPERQVVFFAAGFETTTAPVAAMLLEGVPENLFVLLSARRTWPAVAMLLDSDTPGFDGLVAPGHVSTVMGPEEWNFVFEKHDIPAAVAGFQPVSLLAAMYSVLRQLLEGKRFLDNCYPELVRPGGNRAAQAQLAEALNDTDANWRGIGVIPSSGFSLQKRFAKNDARLRFPDFDTEGRKRAGQMPPGCECASVVLGKINPNQCKIYGRACTPKTPVGPCMVSDEGACRIWWAAGVRANAASDEKATADNMPLPSTG
;
A
#
# COMPACT_ATOMS: atom_id res chain seq x y z
N MET A 1 3.69 -34.85 -1.39
CA MET A 1 4.47 -34.09 -2.41
C MET A 1 3.77 -32.76 -2.65
N THR A 2 4.47 -31.65 -2.53
CA THR A 2 3.93 -30.31 -2.81
C THR A 2 3.87 -30.15 -4.33
N LEU A 3 2.72 -29.73 -4.88
CA LEU A 3 2.57 -29.49 -6.32
C LEU A 3 3.48 -28.34 -6.78
N THR A 4 4.02 -28.48 -7.97
CA THR A 4 4.80 -27.43 -8.66
C THR A 4 3.90 -26.35 -9.26
N ALA A 5 4.45 -25.20 -9.65
CA ALA A 5 3.69 -24.14 -10.29
C ALA A 5 3.00 -24.59 -11.62
N PRO A 6 3.67 -25.35 -12.52
CA PRO A 6 3.00 -25.91 -13.71
C PRO A 6 1.83 -26.85 -13.39
N GLU A 7 1.94 -27.65 -12.32
CA GLU A 7 0.85 -28.55 -11.91
C GLU A 7 -0.34 -27.77 -11.36
N TRP A 8 -0.11 -26.70 -10.61
CA TRP A 8 -1.18 -25.80 -10.19
C TRP A 8 -1.86 -25.11 -11.37
N LEU A 9 -1.09 -24.60 -12.32
CA LEU A 9 -1.66 -24.03 -13.56
C LEU A 9 -2.51 -25.04 -14.32
N LYS A 10 -2.04 -26.28 -14.47
CA LYS A 10 -2.83 -27.35 -15.09
C LYS A 10 -4.17 -27.56 -14.38
N LYS A 11 -4.16 -27.57 -13.03
CA LYS A 11 -5.39 -27.68 -12.24
C LYS A 11 -6.32 -26.48 -12.46
N ILE A 12 -5.79 -25.27 -12.46
CA ILE A 12 -6.57 -24.04 -12.71
C ILE A 12 -7.19 -24.08 -14.11
N HIS A 13 -6.44 -24.48 -15.13
CA HIS A 13 -6.95 -24.62 -16.50
C HIS A 13 -7.99 -25.73 -16.67
N ALA A 14 -8.03 -26.70 -15.76
CA ALA A 14 -9.05 -27.76 -15.78
C ALA A 14 -10.40 -27.28 -15.19
N LEU A 15 -10.42 -26.23 -14.40
CA LEU A 15 -11.65 -25.62 -13.90
C LEU A 15 -12.43 -24.97 -15.08
N ARG A 16 -13.76 -25.04 -15.02
CA ARG A 16 -14.66 -24.43 -16.01
C ARG A 16 -15.66 -23.58 -15.25
N LEU A 17 -15.52 -22.27 -15.40
CA LEU A 17 -16.43 -21.25 -14.85
C LEU A 17 -17.06 -20.51 -16.03
N ASP A 18 -18.38 -20.33 -15.99
CA ASP A 18 -19.18 -19.86 -17.13
C ASP A 18 -19.19 -18.33 -17.28
N ARG A 19 -18.43 -17.63 -16.41
CA ARG A 19 -18.34 -16.16 -16.42
C ARG A 19 -16.93 -15.68 -16.12
N PRO A 20 -16.61 -14.44 -16.46
CA PRO A 20 -15.38 -13.79 -16.01
C PRO A 20 -15.32 -13.75 -14.48
N ILE A 21 -14.15 -14.03 -13.91
CA ILE A 21 -13.87 -14.01 -12.47
C ILE A 21 -12.77 -12.99 -12.19
N ARG A 22 -13.03 -12.09 -11.29
CA ARG A 22 -12.07 -11.09 -10.82
C ARG A 22 -11.58 -11.47 -9.44
N ILE A 23 -10.28 -11.67 -9.28
CA ILE A 23 -9.64 -11.97 -8.00
C ILE A 23 -8.79 -10.77 -7.58
N MET A 24 -9.11 -10.18 -6.42
CA MET A 24 -8.31 -9.12 -5.84
C MET A 24 -7.17 -9.71 -5.02
N ASN A 25 -5.95 -9.23 -5.24
CA ASN A 25 -4.83 -9.49 -4.33
C ASN A 25 -4.54 -8.25 -3.47
N VAL A 26 -4.48 -8.40 -2.15
CA VAL A 26 -4.31 -7.31 -1.19
C VAL A 26 -2.87 -7.27 -0.69
N CYS A 27 -1.91 -7.27 -1.61
CA CYS A 27 -0.50 -7.17 -1.25
C CYS A 27 0.35 -6.70 -2.43
N GLY A 28 1.13 -5.63 -2.24
CA GLY A 28 2.07 -5.17 -3.25
C GLY A 28 3.17 -6.19 -3.56
N GLY A 29 3.61 -6.95 -2.55
CA GLY A 29 4.55 -8.05 -2.74
C GLY A 29 3.97 -9.20 -3.60
N HIS A 30 2.68 -9.53 -3.43
CA HIS A 30 1.99 -10.47 -4.32
C HIS A 30 1.92 -9.93 -5.75
N GLU A 31 1.55 -8.66 -5.92
CA GLU A 31 1.48 -8.01 -7.23
C GLU A 31 2.82 -8.11 -7.97
N ARG A 32 3.92 -7.87 -7.25
CA ARG A 32 5.28 -8.04 -7.78
C ARG A 32 5.54 -9.49 -8.18
N SER A 33 5.28 -10.46 -7.31
CA SER A 33 5.51 -11.89 -7.59
C SER A 33 4.65 -12.41 -8.74
N ILE A 34 3.38 -12.04 -8.80
CA ILE A 34 2.44 -12.35 -9.89
C ILE A 34 3.01 -11.85 -11.23
N THR A 35 3.49 -10.62 -11.24
CA THR A 35 4.00 -9.97 -12.45
C THR A 35 5.34 -10.56 -12.89
N MET A 36 6.29 -10.73 -11.97
CA MET A 36 7.62 -11.26 -12.26
C MET A 36 7.60 -12.72 -12.71
N ALA A 37 6.67 -13.52 -12.18
CA ALA A 37 6.51 -14.92 -12.56
C ALA A 37 5.59 -15.11 -13.80
N GLY A 38 5.06 -14.03 -14.38
CA GLY A 38 4.17 -14.11 -15.55
C GLY A 38 2.83 -14.80 -15.27
N ILE A 39 2.39 -14.88 -14.02
CA ILE A 39 1.17 -15.60 -13.62
C ILE A 39 -0.05 -15.05 -14.37
N ARG A 40 -0.15 -13.71 -14.51
CA ARG A 40 -1.28 -13.05 -15.19
C ARG A 40 -1.53 -13.59 -16.59
N SER A 41 -0.47 -13.75 -17.36
CA SER A 41 -0.57 -14.27 -18.74
C SER A 41 -0.72 -15.79 -18.82
N ALA A 42 -0.36 -16.49 -17.75
CA ALA A 42 -0.48 -17.96 -17.68
C ALA A 42 -1.87 -18.44 -17.24
N LEU A 43 -2.70 -17.57 -16.63
CA LEU A 43 -4.04 -17.90 -16.19
C LEU A 43 -5.03 -18.02 -17.38
N PRO A 44 -6.14 -18.75 -17.20
CA PRO A 44 -7.23 -18.77 -18.18
C PRO A 44 -7.78 -17.35 -18.42
N LYS A 45 -8.20 -17.04 -19.63
CA LYS A 45 -8.71 -15.71 -20.05
C LYS A 45 -9.91 -15.20 -19.25
N TYR A 46 -10.66 -16.10 -18.61
CA TYR A 46 -11.78 -15.74 -17.76
C TYR A 46 -11.36 -15.31 -16.34
N VAL A 47 -10.08 -15.43 -15.97
CA VAL A 47 -9.56 -15.01 -14.67
C VAL A 47 -8.81 -13.69 -14.83
N GLU A 48 -9.33 -12.64 -14.21
CA GLU A 48 -8.67 -11.34 -14.08
C GLU A 48 -8.11 -11.16 -12.66
N LEU A 49 -6.82 -10.88 -12.56
CA LEU A 49 -6.21 -10.48 -11.28
C LEU A 49 -6.16 -8.96 -11.18
N ILE A 50 -6.70 -8.42 -10.10
CA ILE A 50 -6.68 -6.98 -9.82
C ILE A 50 -5.87 -6.68 -8.57
N ALA A 51 -5.16 -5.55 -8.58
CA ALA A 51 -4.45 -5.06 -7.40
C ALA A 51 -5.44 -4.44 -6.40
N GLY A 52 -5.26 -4.75 -5.12
CA GLY A 52 -6.01 -4.18 -4.02
C GLY A 52 -5.17 -3.21 -3.17
N PRO A 53 -5.69 -2.72 -2.03
CA PRO A 53 -5.09 -1.69 -1.19
C PRO A 53 -3.91 -2.21 -0.34
N GLY A 54 -2.95 -2.90 -0.96
CA GLY A 54 -1.84 -3.60 -0.30
C GLY A 54 -0.47 -2.92 -0.40
N CYS A 55 -0.39 -1.64 -0.81
CA CYS A 55 0.86 -0.88 -0.87
C CYS A 55 0.82 0.27 0.13
N PRO A 56 1.58 0.22 1.25
CA PRO A 56 1.53 1.25 2.30
C PRO A 56 1.98 2.61 1.82
N VAL A 57 2.97 2.67 0.94
CA VAL A 57 3.46 3.90 0.32
C VAL A 57 2.39 4.56 -0.55
N CYS A 58 1.62 3.73 -1.26
CA CYS A 58 0.59 4.20 -2.20
C CYS A 58 -0.58 4.87 -1.49
N VAL A 59 -0.89 4.41 -0.28
CA VAL A 59 -2.04 4.88 0.51
C VAL A 59 -1.66 5.87 1.60
N CYS A 60 -0.37 6.12 1.82
CA CYS A 60 0.10 7.14 2.75
C CYS A 60 -0.42 8.52 2.34
N PRO A 61 -1.17 9.24 3.21
CA PRO A 61 -1.80 10.50 2.83
C PRO A 61 -0.78 11.58 2.55
N GLU A 62 -1.13 12.47 1.63
CA GLU A 62 -0.21 13.54 1.21
C GLU A 62 0.17 14.48 2.34
N GLU A 63 -0.77 14.77 3.24
CA GLU A 63 -0.52 15.63 4.40
C GLU A 63 0.56 15.07 5.33
N ASP A 64 0.65 13.74 5.48
CA ASP A 64 1.70 13.11 6.30
C ASP A 64 3.07 13.21 5.61
N VAL A 65 3.11 13.02 4.30
CA VAL A 65 4.33 13.20 3.50
C VAL A 65 4.76 14.66 3.49
N TYR A 66 3.81 15.60 3.35
CA TYR A 66 4.08 17.03 3.40
C TYR A 66 4.65 17.44 4.76
N GLN A 67 4.04 16.95 5.85
CA GLN A 67 4.51 17.19 7.22
C GLN A 67 5.94 16.69 7.41
N ALA A 68 6.26 15.49 6.91
CA ALA A 68 7.61 14.94 6.95
C ALA A 68 8.61 15.83 6.19
N ILE A 69 8.22 16.37 5.03
CA ILE A 69 9.06 17.29 4.25
C ILE A 69 9.32 18.59 5.02
N GLN A 70 8.28 19.19 5.63
CA GLN A 70 8.43 20.41 6.40
C GLN A 70 9.34 20.22 7.63
N LEU A 71 9.21 19.06 8.31
CA LEU A 71 10.11 18.72 9.42
C LEU A 71 11.56 18.51 8.93
N ALA A 72 11.75 17.86 7.78
CA ALA A 72 13.07 17.66 7.21
C ALA A 72 13.80 18.97 6.87
N LEU A 73 13.07 20.02 6.51
CA LEU A 73 13.64 21.33 6.15
C LEU A 73 14.09 22.15 7.38
N ARG A 74 13.80 21.70 8.60
CA ARG A 74 14.28 22.34 9.82
C ARG A 74 15.75 22.00 10.06
N ALA A 75 16.57 23.00 10.38
CA ALA A 75 18.01 22.82 10.61
C ALA A 75 18.35 21.95 11.84
N ASP A 76 17.46 21.93 12.85
CA ASP A 76 17.61 21.17 14.09
C ASP A 76 17.12 19.72 13.99
N VAL A 77 16.54 19.31 12.85
CA VAL A 77 15.94 17.99 12.65
C VAL A 77 16.82 17.10 11.76
N ILE A 78 16.92 15.82 12.13
CA ILE A 78 17.32 14.72 11.27
C ILE A 78 16.05 13.93 10.96
N LEU A 79 15.61 13.87 9.71
CA LEU A 79 14.49 13.05 9.33
C LEU A 79 14.96 11.68 8.85
N VAL A 80 14.39 10.63 9.43
CA VAL A 80 14.64 9.26 8.98
C VAL A 80 13.34 8.62 8.47
N ALA A 81 13.42 7.85 7.39
CA ALA A 81 12.27 7.17 6.79
C ALA A 81 12.71 5.90 6.06
N PHE A 82 11.79 4.99 5.82
CA PHE A 82 12.04 3.86 4.91
C PHE A 82 12.30 4.37 3.48
N GLY A 83 13.19 3.71 2.77
CA GLY A 83 13.74 4.18 1.49
C GLY A 83 12.70 4.58 0.45
N ASP A 84 11.62 3.83 0.33
CA ASP A 84 10.53 4.09 -0.62
C ASP A 84 9.83 5.43 -0.39
N MET A 85 9.77 5.89 0.87
CA MET A 85 9.11 7.15 1.23
C MET A 85 9.87 8.38 0.72
N LEU A 86 11.18 8.29 0.46
CA LEU A 86 11.99 9.45 0.09
C LEU A 86 11.55 10.10 -1.22
N ARG A 87 11.04 9.29 -2.16
CA ARG A 87 10.67 9.74 -3.50
C ARG A 87 9.19 10.05 -3.69
N VAL A 88 8.37 9.81 -2.65
CA VAL A 88 6.92 10.04 -2.72
C VAL A 88 6.64 11.53 -2.93
N PRO A 89 6.00 11.91 -4.05
CA PRO A 89 5.73 13.32 -4.32
C PRO A 89 4.47 13.80 -3.62
N VAL A 90 4.46 15.09 -3.28
CA VAL A 90 3.27 15.83 -2.84
C VAL A 90 2.82 16.83 -3.90
N ASN A 91 1.52 17.13 -3.92
CA ASN A 91 0.92 18.06 -4.85
C ASN A 91 1.00 19.51 -4.34
N VAL A 92 2.17 20.10 -4.48
CA VAL A 92 2.44 21.50 -4.11
C VAL A 92 2.99 22.27 -5.32
N PRO A 93 3.01 23.60 -5.30
CA PRO A 93 3.60 24.43 -6.37
C PRO A 93 5.02 23.98 -6.71
N LYS A 94 5.39 24.10 -8.02
CA LYS A 94 6.71 23.65 -8.53
C LYS A 94 7.92 24.28 -7.80
N LYS A 95 7.76 25.46 -7.22
CA LYS A 95 8.79 26.16 -6.43
C LYS A 95 9.02 25.59 -5.04
N GLU A 96 8.07 24.77 -4.55
CA GLU A 96 8.17 24.14 -3.23
C GLU A 96 8.85 22.77 -3.32
N VAL A 97 9.40 22.33 -2.19
CA VAL A 97 10.02 21.00 -2.07
C VAL A 97 8.93 19.93 -2.09
N ARG A 98 9.02 19.00 -3.04
CA ARG A 98 7.94 18.06 -3.35
C ARG A 98 8.16 16.64 -2.86
N SER A 99 9.32 16.33 -2.30
CA SER A 99 9.64 15.00 -1.75
C SER A 99 10.79 15.09 -0.76
N LEU A 100 10.96 14.08 0.08
CA LEU A 100 12.09 14.00 1.00
C LEU A 100 13.44 13.93 0.26
N GLU A 101 13.49 13.26 -0.91
CA GLU A 101 14.68 13.26 -1.78
C GLU A 101 15.05 14.68 -2.24
N ARG A 102 14.04 15.50 -2.58
CA ARG A 102 14.26 16.91 -2.94
C ARG A 102 14.67 17.76 -1.73
N ALA A 103 14.11 17.49 -0.55
CA ALA A 103 14.55 18.14 0.69
C ALA A 103 16.03 17.83 0.95
N LYS A 104 16.43 16.57 0.81
CA LYS A 104 17.84 16.14 0.93
C LYS A 104 18.73 16.86 -0.09
N ALA A 105 18.32 16.95 -1.34
CA ALA A 105 19.06 17.67 -2.38
C ALA A 105 19.17 19.18 -2.11
N ALA A 106 18.25 19.74 -1.33
CA ALA A 106 18.28 21.12 -0.87
C ALA A 106 19.09 21.34 0.43
N GLY A 107 19.77 20.31 0.94
CA GLY A 107 20.65 20.36 2.10
C GLY A 107 20.01 19.87 3.42
N ALA A 108 18.78 19.38 3.41
CA ALA A 108 18.15 18.78 4.59
C ALA A 108 18.81 17.45 4.97
N ASP A 109 18.89 17.16 6.27
CA ASP A 109 19.44 15.89 6.77
C ASP A 109 18.36 14.82 6.75
N VAL A 110 18.22 14.17 5.60
CA VAL A 110 17.29 13.06 5.37
C VAL A 110 18.07 11.76 5.19
N ARG A 111 17.81 10.78 6.05
CA ARG A 111 18.52 9.49 6.05
C ARG A 111 17.57 8.33 5.82
N PRO A 112 17.78 7.48 4.80
CA PRO A 112 17.04 6.25 4.65
C PRO A 112 17.45 5.25 5.73
N ILE A 113 16.47 4.50 6.25
CA ILE A 113 16.68 3.41 7.21
C ILE A 113 15.97 2.14 6.73
N ALA A 114 16.47 0.98 7.14
CA ALA A 114 15.87 -0.32 6.85
C ALA A 114 15.13 -0.89 8.07
N SER A 115 15.35 -0.34 9.27
CA SER A 115 14.80 -0.83 10.53
C SER A 115 14.52 0.32 11.50
N PRO A 116 13.44 0.26 12.31
CA PRO A 116 13.19 1.24 13.37
C PRO A 116 14.36 1.38 14.37
N ARG A 117 15.11 0.33 14.63
CA ARG A 117 16.30 0.38 15.51
C ARG A 117 17.41 1.27 14.98
N GLU A 118 17.49 1.49 13.66
CA GLU A 118 18.43 2.47 13.10
C GLU A 118 18.07 3.90 13.49
N ALA A 119 16.76 4.22 13.60
CA ALA A 119 16.32 5.51 14.10
C ALA A 119 16.79 5.76 15.53
N VAL A 120 16.69 4.75 16.40
CA VAL A 120 17.21 4.80 17.78
C VAL A 120 18.72 5.05 17.79
N ARG A 121 19.49 4.30 16.99
CA ARG A 121 20.93 4.47 16.89
C ARG A 121 21.32 5.88 16.39
N ILE A 122 20.61 6.40 15.40
CA ILE A 122 20.84 7.75 14.88
C ILE A 122 20.56 8.79 15.96
N ALA A 123 19.49 8.64 16.74
CA ALA A 123 19.16 9.53 17.84
C ALA A 123 20.24 9.52 18.94
N GLN A 124 20.72 8.35 19.33
CA GLN A 124 21.81 8.20 20.31
C GLN A 124 23.12 8.85 19.85
N GLN A 125 23.41 8.79 18.56
CA GLN A 125 24.61 9.38 17.96
C GLN A 125 24.53 10.89 17.75
N ASN A 126 23.34 11.50 17.88
CA ASN A 126 23.12 12.93 17.66
C ASN A 126 22.26 13.52 18.81
N PRO A 127 22.72 13.48 20.06
CA PRO A 127 21.92 13.83 21.23
C PRO A 127 21.46 15.30 21.26
N GLU A 128 22.18 16.20 20.58
CA GLU A 128 21.86 17.62 20.47
C GLU A 128 20.86 17.95 19.36
N ARG A 129 20.50 16.97 18.54
CA ARG A 129 19.56 17.13 17.41
C ARG A 129 18.29 16.34 17.64
N GLN A 130 17.20 16.80 17.08
CA GLN A 130 15.92 16.11 17.11
C GLN A 130 15.85 15.13 15.93
N VAL A 131 15.61 13.85 16.23
CA VAL A 131 15.44 12.83 15.20
C VAL A 131 13.97 12.53 15.03
N VAL A 132 13.45 12.71 13.82
CA VAL A 132 12.05 12.40 13.49
C VAL A 132 12.02 11.18 12.59
N PHE A 133 11.40 10.11 13.07
CA PHE A 133 11.15 8.91 12.29
C PHE A 133 9.77 8.98 11.63
N PHE A 134 9.75 9.18 10.31
CA PHE A 134 8.53 9.07 9.51
C PHE A 134 8.20 7.60 9.27
N ALA A 135 7.33 7.07 10.11
CA ALA A 135 6.96 5.65 10.16
C ALA A 135 5.67 5.38 9.38
N ALA A 136 5.80 5.23 8.05
CA ALA A 136 4.70 4.82 7.18
C ALA A 136 4.74 3.30 6.96
N GLY A 137 3.59 2.62 7.07
CA GLY A 137 3.54 1.16 6.93
C GLY A 137 2.18 0.56 7.19
N PHE A 138 2.09 -0.75 6.99
CA PHE A 138 1.00 -1.60 7.47
C PHE A 138 1.41 -2.35 8.74
N GLU A 139 0.59 -3.29 9.20
CA GLU A 139 0.76 -4.04 10.44
C GLU A 139 2.15 -4.67 10.56
N THR A 140 2.68 -5.20 9.46
CA THR A 140 4.02 -5.82 9.41
C THR A 140 5.16 -4.85 9.70
N THR A 141 5.02 -3.59 9.27
CA THR A 141 5.99 -2.52 9.52
C THR A 141 5.74 -1.85 10.87
N THR A 142 4.48 -1.77 11.28
CA THR A 142 4.05 -1.10 12.51
C THR A 142 4.42 -1.92 13.75
N ALA A 143 4.38 -3.26 13.68
CA ALA A 143 4.77 -4.12 14.80
C ALA A 143 6.22 -3.88 15.27
N PRO A 144 7.25 -3.81 14.41
CA PRO A 144 8.60 -3.40 14.82
C PRO A 144 8.70 -1.98 15.38
N VAL A 145 7.84 -1.04 14.95
CA VAL A 145 7.78 0.31 15.53
C VAL A 145 7.22 0.26 16.94
N ALA A 146 6.16 -0.51 17.17
CA ALA A 146 5.60 -0.75 18.49
C ALA A 146 6.64 -1.38 19.46
N ALA A 147 7.34 -2.41 18.99
CA ALA A 147 8.42 -3.04 19.76
C ALA A 147 9.51 -2.05 20.14
N MET A 148 9.97 -1.21 19.20
CA MET A 148 10.97 -0.16 19.43
C MET A 148 10.51 0.81 20.54
N LEU A 149 9.27 1.25 20.50
CA LEU A 149 8.72 2.16 21.51
C LEU A 149 8.68 1.52 22.90
N LEU A 150 8.30 0.24 22.98
CA LEU A 150 8.23 -0.52 24.23
C LEU A 150 9.60 -0.85 24.82
N GLU A 151 10.61 -1.05 24.00
CA GLU A 151 12.01 -1.22 24.42
C GLU A 151 12.59 0.07 25.03
N GLY A 152 11.95 1.22 24.78
CA GLY A 152 12.40 2.54 25.19
C GLY A 152 13.23 3.22 24.09
N VAL A 153 12.98 4.51 23.92
CA VAL A 153 13.63 5.33 22.89
C VAL A 153 14.29 6.57 23.52
N PRO A 154 15.36 7.12 22.91
CA PRO A 154 15.99 8.36 23.35
C PRO A 154 15.00 9.52 23.38
N GLU A 155 15.20 10.49 24.29
CA GLU A 155 14.31 11.65 24.45
C GLU A 155 14.24 12.55 23.20
N ASN A 156 15.29 12.53 22.39
CA ASN A 156 15.37 13.27 21.13
C ASN A 156 14.82 12.51 19.93
N LEU A 157 14.21 11.30 20.10
CA LEU A 157 13.56 10.56 19.04
C LEU A 157 12.04 10.74 19.07
N PHE A 158 11.49 11.23 17.97
CA PHE A 158 10.06 11.43 17.75
C PHE A 158 9.55 10.59 16.58
N VAL A 159 8.35 10.06 16.71
CA VAL A 159 7.72 9.22 15.67
C VAL A 159 6.60 10.03 15.01
N LEU A 160 6.74 10.28 13.72
CA LEU A 160 5.65 10.73 12.86
C LEU A 160 4.98 9.47 12.30
N LEU A 161 4.00 8.95 13.05
CA LEU A 161 3.33 7.69 12.70
C LEU A 161 2.32 7.91 11.58
N SER A 162 2.47 7.19 10.47
CA SER A 162 1.55 7.14 9.34
C SER A 162 1.19 5.69 8.99
N ALA A 163 0.86 4.93 10.02
CA ALA A 163 0.56 3.51 9.90
C ALA A 163 -0.93 3.26 9.59
N ARG A 164 -1.21 2.21 8.82
CA ARG A 164 -2.55 1.82 8.40
C ARG A 164 -2.80 0.34 8.73
N ARG A 165 -4.09 0.01 8.93
CA ARG A 165 -4.57 -1.37 9.00
C ARG A 165 -5.14 -1.79 7.65
N THR A 166 -4.79 -2.97 7.20
CA THR A 166 -5.10 -3.40 5.84
C THR A 166 -6.57 -3.80 5.66
N TRP A 167 -7.13 -4.58 6.60
CA TRP A 167 -8.46 -5.17 6.45
C TRP A 167 -9.60 -4.14 6.36
N PRO A 168 -9.60 -2.96 7.07
CA PRO A 168 -10.73 -2.03 6.99
C PRO A 168 -10.94 -1.46 5.59
N ALA A 169 -9.86 -1.30 4.81
CA ALA A 169 -9.97 -0.84 3.43
C ALA A 169 -10.62 -1.88 2.52
N VAL A 170 -10.39 -3.17 2.77
CA VAL A 170 -11.06 -4.26 2.06
C VAL A 170 -12.52 -4.36 2.49
N ALA A 171 -12.82 -4.23 3.80
CA ALA A 171 -14.19 -4.20 4.30
C ALA A 171 -14.99 -3.06 3.66
N MET A 172 -14.43 -1.85 3.59
CA MET A 172 -15.06 -0.71 2.90
C MET A 172 -15.40 -1.02 1.43
N LEU A 173 -14.52 -1.74 0.72
CA LEU A 173 -14.80 -2.16 -0.67
C LEU A 173 -15.93 -3.18 -0.74
N LEU A 174 -15.98 -4.12 0.19
CA LEU A 174 -17.00 -5.17 0.26
C LEU A 174 -18.37 -4.62 0.70
N ASP A 175 -18.38 -3.58 1.53
CA ASP A 175 -19.62 -2.89 1.96
C ASP A 175 -20.23 -2.01 0.86
N SER A 176 -19.56 -1.86 -0.29
CA SER A 176 -20.12 -1.13 -1.43
C SER A 176 -21.13 -2.00 -2.21
N ASP A 177 -22.12 -1.36 -2.87
CA ASP A 177 -23.15 -2.06 -3.66
C ASP A 177 -22.55 -2.99 -4.74
N THR A 178 -21.33 -2.71 -5.18
CA THR A 178 -20.61 -3.49 -6.19
C THR A 178 -19.14 -3.64 -5.80
N PRO A 179 -18.75 -4.68 -5.04
CA PRO A 179 -17.37 -4.89 -4.59
C PRO A 179 -16.34 -4.92 -5.73
N GLY A 180 -16.78 -5.31 -6.92
CA GLY A 180 -15.97 -5.30 -8.12
C GLY A 180 -14.99 -6.47 -8.24
N PHE A 181 -15.08 -7.47 -7.35
CA PHE A 181 -14.32 -8.72 -7.42
C PHE A 181 -15.10 -9.90 -6.83
N ASP A 182 -14.75 -11.11 -7.24
CA ASP A 182 -15.43 -12.36 -6.92
C ASP A 182 -14.69 -13.21 -5.90
N GLY A 183 -13.43 -12.89 -5.63
CA GLY A 183 -12.59 -13.63 -4.70
C GLY A 183 -11.40 -12.81 -4.22
N LEU A 184 -10.84 -13.18 -3.06
CA LEU A 184 -9.77 -12.46 -2.40
C LEU A 184 -8.53 -13.33 -2.17
N VAL A 185 -7.35 -12.80 -2.50
CA VAL A 185 -6.06 -13.33 -2.03
C VAL A 185 -5.52 -12.39 -0.96
N ALA A 186 -5.60 -12.85 0.28
CA ALA A 186 -5.19 -12.09 1.47
C ALA A 186 -3.66 -12.09 1.67
N PRO A 187 -3.10 -11.03 2.26
CA PRO A 187 -1.66 -10.84 2.38
C PRO A 187 -1.02 -11.74 3.44
N GLY A 188 -0.10 -12.62 3.01
CA GLY A 188 0.54 -13.59 3.91
C GLY A 188 1.34 -12.95 5.04
N HIS A 189 2.10 -11.89 4.79
CA HIS A 189 2.88 -11.23 5.86
C HIS A 189 1.98 -10.57 6.91
N VAL A 190 0.89 -9.91 6.53
CA VAL A 190 -0.09 -9.37 7.48
C VAL A 190 -0.70 -10.50 8.28
N SER A 191 -1.11 -11.59 7.61
CA SER A 191 -1.66 -12.78 8.28
C SER A 191 -0.64 -13.50 9.19
N THR A 192 0.67 -13.37 8.93
CA THR A 192 1.71 -13.86 9.87
C THR A 192 1.68 -13.09 11.20
N VAL A 193 1.43 -11.78 11.15
CA VAL A 193 1.36 -10.93 12.35
C VAL A 193 0.00 -11.06 13.02
N MET A 194 -1.08 -10.84 12.28
CA MET A 194 -2.43 -10.67 12.82
C MET A 194 -3.24 -11.97 12.91
N GLY A 195 -2.80 -13.01 12.22
CA GLY A 195 -3.56 -14.26 12.04
C GLY A 195 -4.39 -14.25 10.76
N PRO A 196 -4.65 -15.44 10.20
CA PRO A 196 -5.52 -15.56 9.03
C PRO A 196 -6.97 -15.20 9.35
N GLU A 197 -7.39 -15.37 10.60
CA GLU A 197 -8.75 -15.13 11.09
C GLU A 197 -9.20 -13.68 10.92
N GLU A 198 -8.26 -12.72 10.83
CA GLU A 198 -8.59 -11.33 10.54
C GLU A 198 -9.35 -11.15 9.21
N TRP A 199 -9.23 -12.12 8.31
CA TRP A 199 -9.88 -12.12 6.99
C TRP A 199 -11.20 -12.91 6.93
N ASN A 200 -11.66 -13.48 8.05
CA ASN A 200 -12.90 -14.29 8.07
C ASN A 200 -14.15 -13.49 7.65
N PHE A 201 -14.17 -12.18 7.92
CA PHE A 201 -15.29 -11.32 7.54
C PHE A 201 -15.59 -11.36 6.03
N VAL A 202 -14.61 -11.69 5.20
CA VAL A 202 -14.74 -11.73 3.73
C VAL A 202 -15.77 -12.78 3.31
N PHE A 203 -15.73 -13.97 3.92
CA PHE A 203 -16.69 -15.03 3.62
C PHE A 203 -17.88 -15.06 4.59
N GLU A 204 -17.69 -14.67 5.86
CA GLU A 204 -18.76 -14.70 6.86
C GLU A 204 -19.83 -13.62 6.62
N LYS A 205 -19.43 -12.43 6.16
CA LYS A 205 -20.34 -11.29 5.96
C LYS A 205 -20.67 -11.04 4.50
N HIS A 206 -19.76 -11.33 3.58
CA HIS A 206 -19.88 -10.90 2.18
C HIS A 206 -19.99 -12.06 1.17
N ASP A 207 -20.01 -13.30 1.64
CA ASP A 207 -20.11 -14.51 0.80
C ASP A 207 -19.07 -14.57 -0.34
N ILE A 208 -17.86 -14.06 -0.09
CA ILE A 208 -16.76 -14.07 -1.07
C ILE A 208 -15.70 -15.07 -0.62
N PRO A 209 -15.24 -15.99 -1.49
CA PRO A 209 -14.18 -16.94 -1.17
C PRO A 209 -12.85 -16.22 -0.99
N ALA A 210 -12.06 -16.67 -0.02
CA ALA A 210 -10.77 -16.09 0.28
C ALA A 210 -9.67 -17.14 0.48
N ALA A 211 -8.43 -16.76 0.21
CA ALA A 211 -7.27 -17.58 0.55
C ALA A 211 -6.08 -16.68 0.94
N VAL A 212 -5.31 -17.09 1.94
CA VAL A 212 -4.04 -16.46 2.29
C VAL A 212 -2.94 -17.04 1.40
N ALA A 213 -2.10 -16.19 0.82
CA ALA A 213 -0.95 -16.62 0.01
C ALA A 213 0.38 -16.09 0.56
N GLY A 214 1.45 -16.86 0.32
CA GLY A 214 2.83 -16.38 0.40
C GLY A 214 3.28 -15.73 -0.92
N PHE A 215 4.59 -15.57 -1.07
CA PHE A 215 5.17 -14.78 -2.17
C PHE A 215 5.74 -15.64 -3.29
N GLN A 216 5.81 -16.96 -3.08
CA GLN A 216 6.26 -17.89 -4.12
C GLN A 216 5.12 -18.19 -5.11
N PRO A 217 5.43 -18.35 -6.41
CA PRO A 217 4.42 -18.69 -7.42
C PRO A 217 3.53 -19.86 -7.05
N VAL A 218 4.09 -20.88 -6.39
CA VAL A 218 3.36 -22.07 -5.94
C VAL A 218 2.25 -21.69 -4.94
N SER A 219 2.55 -20.88 -3.92
CA SER A 219 1.57 -20.43 -2.91
C SER A 219 0.49 -19.54 -3.53
N LEU A 220 0.87 -18.62 -4.41
CA LEU A 220 -0.07 -17.74 -5.12
C LEU A 220 -1.04 -18.54 -6.01
N LEU A 221 -0.53 -19.51 -6.79
CA LEU A 221 -1.35 -20.36 -7.64
C LEU A 221 -2.25 -21.30 -6.83
N ALA A 222 -1.76 -21.82 -5.69
CA ALA A 222 -2.56 -22.60 -4.76
C ALA A 222 -3.75 -21.79 -4.22
N ALA A 223 -3.50 -20.53 -3.80
CA ALA A 223 -4.55 -19.64 -3.31
C ALA A 223 -5.58 -19.30 -4.42
N MET A 224 -5.11 -18.98 -5.62
CA MET A 224 -5.99 -18.74 -6.77
C MET A 224 -6.83 -19.97 -7.11
N TYR A 225 -6.23 -21.15 -7.11
CA TYR A 225 -6.94 -22.40 -7.32
C TYR A 225 -8.01 -22.63 -6.24
N SER A 226 -7.67 -22.40 -4.98
CA SER A 226 -8.61 -22.54 -3.87
C SER A 226 -9.82 -21.61 -4.03
N VAL A 227 -9.59 -20.32 -4.33
CA VAL A 227 -10.65 -19.34 -4.58
C VAL A 227 -11.55 -19.77 -5.75
N LEU A 228 -10.96 -20.15 -6.88
CA LEU A 228 -11.72 -20.59 -8.06
C LEU A 228 -12.52 -21.87 -7.80
N ARG A 229 -11.94 -22.83 -7.06
CA ARG A 229 -12.61 -24.06 -6.67
C ARG A 229 -13.79 -23.78 -5.73
N GLN A 230 -13.62 -22.89 -4.75
CA GLN A 230 -14.69 -22.48 -3.85
C GLN A 230 -15.87 -21.87 -4.65
N LEU A 231 -15.57 -21.01 -5.65
CA LEU A 231 -16.59 -20.45 -6.54
C LEU A 231 -17.35 -21.55 -7.30
N LEU A 232 -16.63 -22.51 -7.87
CA LEU A 232 -17.21 -23.62 -8.62
C LEU A 232 -18.09 -24.54 -7.75
N GLU A 233 -17.63 -24.81 -6.51
CA GLU A 233 -18.32 -25.73 -5.58
C GLU A 233 -19.42 -25.01 -4.75
N GLY A 234 -19.61 -23.70 -4.91
CA GLY A 234 -20.55 -22.93 -4.09
C GLY A 234 -20.16 -22.85 -2.61
N LYS A 235 -18.90 -23.05 -2.28
CA LYS A 235 -18.37 -23.01 -0.91
C LYS A 235 -17.72 -21.67 -0.62
N ARG A 236 -17.70 -21.27 0.67
CA ARG A 236 -17.06 -20.07 1.13
C ARG A 236 -16.33 -20.33 2.44
N PHE A 237 -15.02 -20.15 2.42
CA PHE A 237 -14.14 -20.25 3.58
C PHE A 237 -12.82 -19.52 3.31
N LEU A 238 -12.01 -19.36 4.35
CA LEU A 238 -10.65 -18.89 4.21
C LEU A 238 -9.68 -20.07 4.15
N ASP A 239 -9.00 -20.23 3.04
CA ASP A 239 -7.95 -21.25 2.89
C ASP A 239 -6.58 -20.66 3.20
N ASN A 240 -5.78 -21.35 4.01
CA ASN A 240 -4.42 -20.95 4.30
C ASN A 240 -3.42 -21.67 3.38
N CYS A 241 -3.06 -21.04 2.27
CA CYS A 241 -2.07 -21.56 1.32
C CYS A 241 -0.62 -21.11 1.65
N TYR A 242 -0.36 -20.65 2.88
CA TYR A 242 0.96 -20.28 3.39
C TYR A 242 1.20 -20.80 4.83
N PRO A 243 0.94 -22.08 5.09
CA PRO A 243 0.93 -22.62 6.46
C PRO A 243 2.30 -22.69 7.11
N GLU A 244 3.40 -22.60 6.35
CA GLU A 244 4.76 -22.58 6.87
C GLU A 244 5.07 -21.34 7.72
N LEU A 245 4.44 -20.20 7.45
CA LEU A 245 4.61 -18.97 8.21
C LEU A 245 3.32 -18.47 8.88
N VAL A 246 2.17 -18.65 8.24
CA VAL A 246 0.89 -18.19 8.76
C VAL A 246 0.30 -19.25 9.69
N ARG A 247 0.27 -18.93 10.98
CA ARG A 247 -0.27 -19.79 12.04
C ARG A 247 -1.64 -19.29 12.50
N PRO A 248 -2.52 -20.18 12.98
CA PRO A 248 -3.76 -19.76 13.64
C PRO A 248 -3.47 -18.75 14.75
N GLY A 249 -4.23 -17.65 14.76
CA GLY A 249 -4.07 -16.56 15.70
C GLY A 249 -2.85 -15.66 15.50
N GLY A 250 -2.00 -15.91 14.49
CA GLY A 250 -0.85 -15.09 14.16
C GLY A 250 0.24 -15.03 15.23
N ASN A 251 0.98 -13.92 15.26
CA ASN A 251 2.03 -13.66 16.25
C ASN A 251 1.44 -12.90 17.45
N ARG A 252 1.08 -13.62 18.50
CA ARG A 252 0.47 -13.06 19.72
C ARG A 252 1.35 -12.04 20.42
N ALA A 253 2.68 -12.20 20.40
CA ALA A 253 3.60 -11.24 21.00
C ALA A 253 3.58 -9.91 20.23
N ALA A 254 3.62 -9.95 18.89
CA ALA A 254 3.54 -8.76 18.07
C ALA A 254 2.18 -8.05 18.22
N GLN A 255 1.07 -8.80 18.28
CA GLN A 255 -0.26 -8.25 18.53
C GLN A 255 -0.35 -7.57 19.90
N ALA A 256 0.19 -8.19 20.95
CA ALA A 256 0.24 -7.59 22.28
C ALA A 256 1.06 -6.29 22.28
N GLN A 257 2.21 -6.27 21.61
CA GLN A 257 3.04 -5.07 21.47
C GLN A 257 2.31 -3.95 20.70
N LEU A 258 1.61 -4.28 19.62
CA LEU A 258 0.78 -3.31 18.89
C LEU A 258 -0.28 -2.70 19.80
N ALA A 259 -1.04 -3.54 20.50
CA ALA A 259 -2.11 -3.08 21.41
C ALA A 259 -1.57 -2.27 22.61
N GLU A 260 -0.38 -2.61 23.09
CA GLU A 260 0.27 -1.91 24.20
C GLU A 260 0.84 -0.55 23.82
N ALA A 261 1.37 -0.42 22.58
CA ALA A 261 2.02 0.82 22.13
C ALA A 261 1.08 1.77 21.39
N LEU A 262 0.00 1.26 20.79
CA LEU A 262 -0.83 2.00 19.82
C LEU A 262 -2.31 1.87 20.14
N ASN A 263 -3.09 2.86 19.68
CA ASN A 263 -4.55 2.80 19.61
C ASN A 263 -4.99 2.70 18.16
N ASP A 264 -6.08 1.99 17.92
CA ASP A 264 -6.79 2.06 16.65
C ASP A 264 -7.43 3.44 16.47
N THR A 265 -7.41 3.97 15.27
CA THR A 265 -7.99 5.26 14.94
C THR A 265 -8.50 5.31 13.51
N ASP A 266 -9.41 6.22 13.24
CA ASP A 266 -9.79 6.56 11.88
C ASP A 266 -8.58 7.16 11.16
N ALA A 267 -8.39 6.81 9.89
CA ALA A 267 -7.24 7.30 9.15
C ALA A 267 -7.59 7.69 7.72
N ASN A 268 -6.97 8.78 7.26
CA ASN A 268 -7.07 9.21 5.89
C ASN A 268 -6.17 8.34 5.00
N TRP A 269 -6.73 7.84 3.90
CA TRP A 269 -6.04 7.09 2.85
C TRP A 269 -5.95 7.93 1.60
N ARG A 270 -4.77 8.05 1.04
CA ARG A 270 -4.48 8.95 -0.08
C ARG A 270 -5.45 8.78 -1.25
N GLY A 271 -6.23 9.84 -1.53
CA GLY A 271 -7.20 9.89 -2.61
C GLY A 271 -8.45 9.00 -2.42
N ILE A 272 -8.56 8.32 -1.26
CA ILE A 272 -9.71 7.48 -0.91
C ILE A 272 -10.58 8.19 0.14
N GLY A 273 -9.94 8.84 1.12
CA GLY A 273 -10.61 9.52 2.23
C GLY A 273 -10.40 8.81 3.57
N VAL A 274 -11.17 9.22 4.56
CA VAL A 274 -11.11 8.65 5.90
C VAL A 274 -11.82 7.31 5.94
N ILE A 275 -11.11 6.28 6.40
CA ILE A 275 -11.66 4.95 6.63
C ILE A 275 -11.68 4.71 8.15
N PRO A 276 -12.83 4.34 8.74
CA PRO A 276 -12.93 4.07 10.17
C PRO A 276 -12.00 2.95 10.62
N SER A 277 -11.38 3.12 11.80
CA SER A 277 -10.51 2.13 12.46
C SER A 277 -9.38 1.57 11.58
N SER A 278 -8.95 2.35 10.58
CA SER A 278 -7.97 1.91 9.58
C SER A 278 -6.56 2.43 9.80
N GLY A 279 -6.29 3.04 10.92
CA GLY A 279 -4.98 3.58 11.26
C GLY A 279 -4.60 3.34 12.71
N PHE A 280 -3.40 3.82 13.04
CA PHE A 280 -2.86 3.76 14.39
C PHE A 280 -2.43 5.13 14.87
N SER A 281 -2.62 5.39 16.16
CA SER A 281 -2.04 6.53 16.90
C SER A 281 -1.24 6.00 18.09
N LEU A 282 -0.29 6.81 18.57
CA LEU A 282 0.51 6.44 19.72
C LEU A 282 -0.35 6.42 21.00
N GLN A 283 -0.12 5.43 21.87
CA GLN A 283 -0.69 5.44 23.22
C GLN A 283 -0.23 6.67 24.00
N LYS A 284 -1.08 7.19 24.91
CA LYS A 284 -0.81 8.40 25.69
C LYS A 284 0.55 8.41 26.39
N ARG A 285 1.03 7.24 26.85
CA ARG A 285 2.35 7.12 27.49
C ARG A 285 3.53 7.46 26.57
N PHE A 286 3.33 7.42 25.24
CA PHE A 286 4.31 7.80 24.24
C PHE A 286 4.08 9.20 23.67
N ALA A 287 3.19 10.01 24.27
CA ALA A 287 2.90 11.37 23.80
C ALA A 287 4.15 12.25 23.68
N LYS A 288 5.13 12.07 24.57
CA LYS A 288 6.41 12.77 24.53
C LYS A 288 7.25 12.46 23.27
N ASN A 289 7.03 11.29 22.66
CA ASN A 289 7.71 10.85 21.45
C ASN A 289 6.85 11.06 20.18
N ASP A 290 5.65 11.63 20.30
CA ASP A 290 4.78 11.92 19.14
C ASP A 290 5.26 13.20 18.45
N ALA A 291 5.71 13.04 17.20
CA ALA A 291 6.17 14.17 16.38
C ALA A 291 5.05 15.19 16.11
N ARG A 292 3.78 14.75 16.05
CA ARG A 292 2.64 15.66 15.83
C ARG A 292 2.41 16.57 17.04
N LEU A 293 2.62 16.06 18.25
CA LEU A 293 2.50 16.84 19.47
C LEU A 293 3.75 17.70 19.72
N ARG A 294 4.92 17.20 19.34
CA ARG A 294 6.19 17.93 19.51
C ARG A 294 6.33 19.11 18.56
N PHE A 295 5.80 19.00 17.36
CA PHE A 295 5.87 19.99 16.29
C PHE A 295 4.47 20.36 15.79
N PRO A 296 3.69 21.12 16.57
CA PRO A 296 2.31 21.45 16.21
C PRO A 296 2.20 22.49 15.09
N ASP A 297 3.27 23.29 14.87
CA ASP A 297 3.26 24.40 13.94
C ASP A 297 3.56 23.94 12.51
N PHE A 298 2.49 23.64 11.78
CA PHE A 298 2.55 23.34 10.34
C PHE A 298 1.83 24.41 9.54
N ASP A 299 2.31 24.66 8.32
CA ASP A 299 1.56 25.41 7.31
C ASP A 299 0.25 24.70 6.99
N THR A 300 -0.84 25.15 7.60
CA THR A 300 -2.17 24.57 7.44
C THR A 300 -2.69 24.69 6.01
N GLU A 301 -2.34 25.77 5.29
CA GLU A 301 -2.74 25.97 3.90
C GLU A 301 -1.94 25.06 2.96
N GLY A 302 -0.64 24.90 3.19
CA GLY A 302 0.18 23.93 2.48
C GLY A 302 -0.29 22.50 2.71
N ARG A 303 -0.70 22.18 3.94
CA ARG A 303 -1.29 20.87 4.30
C ARG A 303 -2.61 20.60 3.58
N LYS A 304 -3.50 21.58 3.47
CA LYS A 304 -4.74 21.47 2.70
C LYS A 304 -4.46 21.21 1.21
N ARG A 305 -3.48 21.93 0.64
CA ARG A 305 -3.07 21.71 -0.76
C ARG A 305 -2.47 20.31 -0.96
N ALA A 306 -1.63 19.86 -0.02
CA ALA A 306 -1.02 18.53 -0.08
C ALA A 306 -2.04 17.39 -0.01
N GLY A 307 -3.20 17.61 0.64
CA GLY A 307 -4.30 16.63 0.69
C GLY A 307 -5.01 16.40 -0.65
N GLN A 308 -4.71 17.19 -1.68
CA GLN A 308 -5.33 17.07 -3.00
C GLN A 308 -4.52 16.17 -3.92
N MET A 309 -5.17 15.18 -4.54
CA MET A 309 -4.53 14.34 -5.55
C MET A 309 -4.00 15.17 -6.72
N PRO A 310 -2.80 14.88 -7.23
CA PRO A 310 -2.29 15.54 -8.44
C PRO A 310 -3.24 15.38 -9.62
N PRO A 311 -3.42 16.43 -10.45
CA PRO A 311 -4.29 16.35 -11.61
C PRO A 311 -3.96 15.17 -12.52
N GLY A 312 -5.00 14.40 -12.89
CA GLY A 312 -4.90 13.22 -13.76
C GLY A 312 -4.34 11.96 -13.08
N CYS A 313 -3.92 12.02 -11.81
CA CYS A 313 -3.46 10.83 -11.09
C CYS A 313 -4.67 10.01 -10.60
N GLU A 314 -4.72 8.75 -11.01
CA GLU A 314 -5.78 7.80 -10.63
C GLU A 314 -5.25 6.68 -9.70
N CYS A 315 -4.21 6.96 -8.89
CA CYS A 315 -3.65 5.98 -7.96
C CYS A 315 -4.70 5.36 -7.04
N ALA A 316 -5.65 6.15 -6.53
CA ALA A 316 -6.73 5.65 -5.69
C ALA A 316 -7.59 4.60 -6.42
N SER A 317 -7.98 4.87 -7.67
CA SER A 317 -8.75 3.92 -8.49
C SER A 317 -7.97 2.63 -8.76
N VAL A 318 -6.64 2.72 -8.97
CA VAL A 318 -5.77 1.55 -9.15
C VAL A 318 -5.69 0.74 -7.85
N VAL A 319 -5.47 1.40 -6.72
CA VAL A 319 -5.37 0.76 -5.39
C VAL A 319 -6.68 0.10 -4.97
N LEU A 320 -7.81 0.67 -5.37
CA LEU A 320 -9.14 0.09 -5.12
C LEU A 320 -9.56 -0.98 -6.16
N GLY A 321 -8.68 -1.35 -7.10
CA GLY A 321 -8.97 -2.35 -8.12
C GLY A 321 -10.03 -1.94 -9.15
N LYS A 322 -10.40 -0.64 -9.19
CA LYS A 322 -11.41 -0.12 -10.14
C LYS A 322 -10.88 -0.05 -11.56
N ILE A 323 -9.59 0.25 -11.71
CA ILE A 323 -8.88 0.28 -12.99
C ILE A 323 -7.53 -0.42 -12.86
N ASN A 324 -7.02 -0.94 -13.96
CA ASN A 324 -5.65 -1.41 -14.06
C ASN A 324 -4.67 -0.24 -14.29
N PRO A 325 -3.38 -0.36 -13.92
CA PRO A 325 -2.40 0.72 -14.08
C PRO A 325 -2.33 1.33 -15.48
N ASN A 326 -2.39 0.52 -16.52
CA ASN A 326 -2.30 0.94 -17.93
C ASN A 326 -3.57 1.65 -18.47
N GLN A 327 -4.63 1.70 -17.68
CA GLN A 327 -5.86 2.46 -17.98
C GLN A 327 -5.81 3.88 -17.41
N CYS A 328 -4.87 4.18 -16.49
CA CYS A 328 -4.68 5.53 -15.97
C CYS A 328 -4.16 6.46 -17.09
N LYS A 329 -4.82 7.60 -17.27
CA LYS A 329 -4.57 8.56 -18.37
C LYS A 329 -3.11 9.06 -18.46
N ILE A 330 -2.43 9.17 -17.31
CA ILE A 330 -1.05 9.68 -17.26
C ILE A 330 0.01 8.58 -17.14
N TYR A 331 -0.40 7.31 -17.02
CA TYR A 331 0.50 6.18 -16.90
C TYR A 331 1.40 6.05 -18.12
N GLY A 332 2.72 5.96 -17.88
CA GLY A 332 3.70 5.80 -18.94
C GLY A 332 3.92 7.03 -19.83
N ARG A 333 3.22 8.12 -19.58
CA ARG A 333 3.30 9.42 -20.26
C ARG A 333 3.88 10.47 -19.30
N ALA A 334 3.02 11.25 -18.64
CA ALA A 334 3.44 12.23 -17.63
C ALA A 334 3.91 11.55 -16.33
N CYS A 335 3.39 10.35 -16.00
CA CYS A 335 3.75 9.59 -14.81
C CYS A 335 4.63 8.38 -15.17
N THR A 336 5.93 8.48 -14.90
CA THR A 336 6.93 7.44 -15.13
C THR A 336 7.81 7.25 -13.89
N PRO A 337 8.61 6.18 -13.78
CA PRO A 337 9.55 6.04 -12.65
C PRO A 337 10.57 7.17 -12.52
N LYS A 338 10.89 7.87 -13.63
CA LYS A 338 11.78 9.04 -13.59
C LYS A 338 11.06 10.30 -13.13
N THR A 339 9.77 10.42 -13.47
CA THR A 339 8.92 11.57 -13.17
C THR A 339 7.62 11.09 -12.52
N PRO A 340 7.66 10.53 -11.31
CA PRO A 340 6.46 10.01 -10.68
C PRO A 340 5.53 11.17 -10.29
N VAL A 341 4.26 11.06 -10.69
CA VAL A 341 3.19 11.99 -10.30
C VAL A 341 2.48 11.48 -9.06
N GLY A 342 2.22 10.17 -9.01
CA GLY A 342 1.60 9.51 -7.86
C GLY A 342 2.53 8.49 -7.18
N PRO A 343 2.25 8.13 -5.91
CA PRO A 343 3.08 7.24 -5.12
C PRO A 343 3.15 5.81 -5.68
N CYS A 344 2.11 5.36 -6.37
CA CYS A 344 2.03 4.03 -6.98
C CYS A 344 3.12 3.78 -8.04
N MET A 345 3.68 4.87 -8.62
CA MET A 345 4.81 4.80 -9.57
C MET A 345 6.18 4.87 -8.86
N VAL A 346 6.21 5.13 -7.56
CA VAL A 346 7.45 5.22 -6.76
C VAL A 346 7.79 3.88 -6.11
N SER A 347 6.84 3.29 -5.39
CA SER A 347 7.06 2.10 -4.58
C SER A 347 7.26 0.84 -5.41
N ASP A 348 8.19 -0.01 -4.99
CA ASP A 348 8.37 -1.36 -5.55
C ASP A 348 7.18 -2.30 -5.24
N GLU A 349 6.26 -1.88 -4.37
CA GLU A 349 4.98 -2.52 -4.11
C GLU A 349 3.80 -1.85 -4.83
N GLY A 350 4.03 -0.73 -5.51
CA GLY A 350 3.01 -0.01 -6.26
C GLY A 350 2.71 -0.68 -7.60
N ALA A 351 1.45 -1.00 -7.86
CA ALA A 351 1.03 -1.68 -9.09
C ALA A 351 1.50 -0.94 -10.36
N CYS A 352 1.43 0.40 -10.40
CA CYS A 352 1.90 1.18 -11.54
C CYS A 352 3.41 0.95 -11.80
N ARG A 353 4.22 0.97 -10.76
CA ARG A 353 5.67 0.76 -10.85
C ARG A 353 6.00 -0.66 -11.31
N ILE A 354 5.30 -1.65 -10.73
CA ILE A 354 5.47 -3.07 -11.05
C ILE A 354 5.14 -3.34 -12.51
N TRP A 355 3.99 -2.87 -12.99
CA TRP A 355 3.55 -3.06 -14.37
C TRP A 355 4.49 -2.37 -15.37
N TRP A 356 4.95 -1.16 -15.03
CA TRP A 356 5.94 -0.47 -15.86
C TRP A 356 7.24 -1.26 -15.98
N ALA A 357 7.77 -1.79 -14.87
CA ALA A 357 9.00 -2.59 -14.84
C ALA A 357 8.87 -3.89 -15.66
N ALA A 358 7.66 -4.46 -15.71
CA ALA A 358 7.35 -5.63 -16.53
C ALA A 358 7.11 -5.32 -18.03
N GLY A 359 7.29 -4.08 -18.45
CA GLY A 359 7.14 -3.68 -19.84
C GLY A 359 5.69 -3.37 -20.26
N VAL A 360 4.71 -3.40 -19.35
CA VAL A 360 3.34 -3.02 -19.67
C VAL A 360 3.28 -1.51 -19.95
N ARG A 361 2.67 -1.13 -21.08
CA ARG A 361 2.53 0.27 -21.53
C ARG A 361 1.08 0.70 -21.50
N ALA A 362 0.83 2.01 -21.61
CA ALA A 362 -0.52 2.58 -21.69
C ALA A 362 -1.32 1.95 -22.83
N ASN A 363 -2.63 1.78 -22.64
CA ASN A 363 -3.51 1.30 -23.70
C ASN A 363 -3.61 2.34 -24.83
N ALA A 364 -3.50 1.91 -26.07
CA ALA A 364 -3.60 2.78 -27.25
C ALA A 364 -4.99 3.43 -27.41
N ALA A 365 -6.05 2.80 -26.91
CA ALA A 365 -7.44 3.28 -27.02
C ALA A 365 -7.72 4.60 -26.24
N SER A 366 -6.79 5.07 -25.39
CA SER A 366 -6.93 6.38 -24.74
C SER A 366 -6.45 7.56 -25.60
N ASP A 367 -5.86 7.31 -26.77
CA ASP A 367 -5.33 8.34 -27.66
C ASP A 367 -6.39 8.88 -28.63
N GLU A 368 -7.34 8.06 -29.07
CA GLU A 368 -8.36 8.48 -30.04
C GLU A 368 -9.37 9.49 -29.48
N LYS A 369 -9.67 9.44 -28.17
CA LYS A 369 -10.55 10.45 -27.54
C LYS A 369 -9.86 11.80 -27.29
N ALA A 370 -8.56 11.84 -27.10
CA ALA A 370 -7.83 13.08 -26.87
C ALA A 370 -7.57 13.85 -28.17
N THR A 371 -7.57 13.18 -29.32
CA THR A 371 -7.44 13.81 -30.65
C THR A 371 -8.77 14.29 -31.20
N ALA A 372 -9.90 13.69 -30.81
CA ALA A 372 -11.23 14.12 -31.24
C ALA A 372 -11.70 15.45 -30.62
N ASP A 373 -11.26 15.73 -29.38
CA ASP A 373 -11.58 16.98 -28.67
C ASP A 373 -10.74 18.20 -29.12
N ASN A 374 -9.73 18.01 -29.99
CA ASN A 374 -8.83 19.05 -30.46
C ASN A 374 -8.96 19.34 -31.97
N MET A 375 -10.02 18.89 -32.65
CA MET A 375 -10.28 19.32 -34.02
C MET A 375 -10.92 20.72 -34.02
N PRO A 376 -10.32 21.70 -34.69
CA PRO A 376 -10.96 23.01 -34.85
C PRO A 376 -12.24 22.85 -35.66
N LEU A 377 -13.30 23.49 -35.18
CA LEU A 377 -14.58 23.58 -35.91
C LEU A 377 -14.35 24.14 -37.33
N PRO A 378 -14.98 23.57 -38.36
CA PRO A 378 -14.86 24.12 -39.69
C PRO A 378 -15.45 25.54 -39.72
N SER A 379 -14.66 26.50 -40.19
CA SER A 379 -15.08 27.85 -40.45
C SER A 379 -16.19 27.83 -41.49
N THR A 380 -17.41 28.17 -41.07
CA THR A 380 -18.50 28.46 -41.98
C THR A 380 -18.20 29.78 -42.69
N GLY A 381 -17.90 29.70 -44.00
CA GLY A 381 -17.88 30.81 -44.92
C GLY A 381 -19.31 31.10 -45.40
#